data_06464ac356ebbdb3d64857e160bce93b
#
_entry.id   06464ac356ebbdb3d64857e160bce93b
#
_cell.length_a   1.000
_cell.length_b   1.000
_cell.length_c   1.000
_cell.angle_alpha   90.00
_cell.angle_beta   90.00
_cell.angle_gamma   90.00
#
_symmetry.space_group_name_H-M   'P 1'
#
loop_
_entity.id
_entity.type
_entity.pdbx_description
1 polymer ?
#
loop_
_entity_poly.entity_id
_entity_poly.type
_entity_poly.pdbx_seq_one_letter_code
_entity_poly.pdbx_strand_id
1 'polypeptide(L)'
;KEILSKLDLLDEKYLICELVSKPSFLDGEILYQMLYEINKSMNENIRDYRVKINDFKEYVELWIHEVKLPLSALILYTHNKKVDKTLVKEIQRIDNYLEQILYYIRSENTEVDYIIKKVDLNKVIRDVLLKNKDILLERGIDIVSDAQKLQVLTDYKWLEFMINQVISNSMKYMRDIQNKKIEIKAYKQENSIVLEILDNGMGIPECDIGRVFNKTFTGQNGRKVPGSTGMGLYIVSNLCKKLGHKLEIESEVGKYTKVRFIFDDNLFYNEVRNKE
;
A
#
# COMPACT_ATOMS: atom_id res chain seq x y z
N LYS A 1 4.73 40.82 15.66
CA LYS A 1 4.02 39.74 16.40
C LYS A 1 2.93 39.10 15.53
N GLU A 2 2.11 39.90 14.81
CA GLU A 2 1.01 39.39 13.96
C GLU A 2 1.52 38.47 12.81
N ILE A 3 2.63 38.79 12.17
CA ILE A 3 3.23 37.98 11.09
C ILE A 3 3.72 36.63 11.64
N LEU A 4 4.34 36.61 12.82
CA LEU A 4 4.83 35.39 13.45
C LEU A 4 3.69 34.44 13.84
N SER A 5 2.56 35.02 14.36
CA SER A 5 1.40 34.20 14.69
C SER A 5 0.72 33.60 13.44
N LYS A 6 0.74 34.29 12.30
CA LYS A 6 0.25 33.76 11.02
C LYS A 6 1.18 32.67 10.49
N LEU A 7 2.50 32.78 10.67
CA LEU A 7 3.48 31.78 10.25
C LEU A 7 3.30 30.44 11.02
N ASP A 8 2.95 30.52 12.32
CA ASP A 8 2.74 29.34 13.15
C ASP A 8 1.46 28.56 12.80
N LEU A 9 0.50 29.21 12.14
CA LEU A 9 -0.76 28.62 11.69
C LEU A 9 -0.67 27.95 10.32
N LEU A 10 0.43 28.15 9.58
CA LEU A 10 0.62 27.58 8.26
C LEU A 10 1.33 26.23 8.32
N ASP A 11 0.73 25.21 7.73
CA ASP A 11 1.38 23.92 7.50
C ASP A 11 2.58 24.06 6.55
N GLU A 12 2.41 24.87 5.49
CA GLU A 12 3.45 25.17 4.50
C GLU A 12 3.93 26.63 4.66
N LYS A 13 5.00 26.83 5.44
CA LYS A 13 5.51 28.14 5.86
C LYS A 13 5.97 29.05 4.72
N TYR A 14 6.28 28.49 3.55
CA TYR A 14 6.66 29.27 2.37
C TYR A 14 5.48 30.05 1.75
N LEU A 15 4.23 29.76 2.14
CA LEU A 15 3.05 30.50 1.69
C LEU A 15 2.82 31.82 2.47
N ILE A 16 3.69 32.15 3.42
CA ILE A 16 3.53 33.35 4.27
C ILE A 16 3.38 34.64 3.46
N CYS A 17 4.03 34.75 2.32
CA CYS A 17 3.96 35.95 1.46
C CYS A 17 2.57 36.21 0.86
N GLU A 18 1.71 35.17 0.78
CA GLU A 18 0.31 35.34 0.32
C GLU A 18 -0.58 35.93 1.42
N LEU A 19 -0.19 35.77 2.69
CA LEU A 19 -0.96 36.23 3.86
C LEU A 19 -0.48 37.58 4.41
N VAL A 20 0.67 38.04 4.00
CA VAL A 20 1.27 39.30 4.49
C VAL A 20 1.06 40.40 3.46
N SER A 21 0.41 41.47 3.88
CA SER A 21 0.26 42.67 3.04
C SER A 21 1.59 43.43 2.91
N LYS A 22 1.80 44.03 1.72
CA LYS A 22 2.99 44.84 1.45
C LYS A 22 3.09 46.02 2.45
N PRO A 23 4.22 46.19 3.18
CA PRO A 23 4.43 47.31 4.08
C PRO A 23 4.53 48.65 3.34
N SER A 24 4.20 49.75 4.05
CA SER A 24 4.24 51.12 3.48
C SER A 24 5.55 51.88 3.75
N PHE A 25 6.52 51.27 4.48
CA PHE A 25 7.82 51.88 4.81
C PHE A 25 8.95 51.19 4.03
N LEU A 26 9.97 51.97 3.64
CA LEU A 26 10.99 51.57 2.66
C LEU A 26 11.70 50.24 3.02
N ASP A 27 12.20 50.09 4.26
CA ASP A 27 12.92 48.89 4.67
C ASP A 27 12.02 47.65 4.68
N GLY A 28 10.74 47.84 5.06
CA GLY A 28 9.73 46.76 5.02
C GLY A 28 9.38 46.37 3.58
N GLU A 29 9.31 47.35 2.68
CA GLU A 29 9.05 47.09 1.25
C GLU A 29 10.19 46.30 0.60
N ILE A 30 11.44 46.67 0.88
CA ILE A 30 12.63 45.96 0.38
C ILE A 30 12.64 44.50 0.91
N LEU A 31 12.44 44.34 2.20
CA LEU A 31 12.42 42.98 2.81
C LEU A 31 11.27 42.12 2.25
N TYR A 32 10.09 42.70 2.11
CA TYR A 32 8.93 42.02 1.51
C TYR A 32 9.23 41.57 0.07
N GLN A 33 9.85 42.46 -0.73
CA GLN A 33 10.19 42.12 -2.12
C GLN A 33 11.25 41.05 -2.22
N MET A 34 12.27 41.07 -1.35
CA MET A 34 13.26 40.00 -1.26
C MET A 34 12.61 38.63 -0.87
N LEU A 35 11.75 38.63 0.14
CA LEU A 35 11.03 37.43 0.55
C LEU A 35 10.10 36.91 -0.54
N TYR A 36 9.42 37.79 -1.25
CA TYR A 36 8.55 37.45 -2.37
C TYR A 36 9.31 36.76 -3.52
N GLU A 37 10.45 37.33 -3.93
CA GLU A 37 11.30 36.76 -4.99
C GLU A 37 11.89 35.40 -4.57
N ILE A 38 12.34 35.26 -3.32
CA ILE A 38 12.82 33.98 -2.77
C ILE A 38 11.70 32.95 -2.80
N ASN A 39 10.51 33.30 -2.31
CA ASN A 39 9.37 32.40 -2.31
C ASN A 39 8.93 31.99 -3.72
N LYS A 40 8.88 32.94 -4.64
CA LYS A 40 8.55 32.68 -6.05
C LYS A 40 9.52 31.66 -6.64
N SER A 41 10.84 31.89 -6.50
CA SER A 41 11.86 30.98 -6.99
C SER A 41 11.78 29.60 -6.32
N MET A 42 11.47 29.54 -5.02
CA MET A 42 11.30 28.29 -4.31
C MET A 42 10.07 27.51 -4.80
N ASN A 43 8.93 28.20 -5.02
CA ASN A 43 7.71 27.59 -5.55
C ASN A 43 7.91 27.07 -6.99
N GLU A 44 8.62 27.81 -7.84
CA GLU A 44 8.99 27.38 -9.18
C GLU A 44 9.85 26.11 -9.13
N ASN A 45 10.88 26.08 -8.29
CA ASN A 45 11.71 24.88 -8.10
C ASN A 45 10.90 23.68 -7.59
N ILE A 46 10.03 23.86 -6.59
CA ILE A 46 9.17 22.79 -6.06
C ILE A 46 8.25 22.25 -7.16
N ARG A 47 7.66 23.13 -7.96
CA ARG A 47 6.83 22.75 -9.10
C ARG A 47 7.60 21.91 -10.11
N ASP A 48 8.80 22.38 -10.48
CA ASP A 48 9.67 21.66 -11.43
C ASP A 48 10.07 20.27 -10.92
N TYR A 49 10.38 20.16 -9.63
CA TYR A 49 10.66 18.86 -9.02
C TYR A 49 9.43 17.94 -9.02
N ARG A 50 8.24 18.46 -8.73
CA ARG A 50 7.00 17.70 -8.79
C ARG A 50 6.73 17.16 -10.20
N VAL A 51 6.87 18.00 -11.22
CA VAL A 51 6.73 17.60 -12.63
C VAL A 51 7.71 16.48 -12.96
N LYS A 52 9.02 16.68 -12.69
CA LYS A 52 10.04 15.64 -12.95
C LYS A 52 9.78 14.33 -12.24
N ILE A 53 9.28 14.36 -11.00
CA ILE A 53 8.92 13.15 -10.25
C ILE A 53 7.72 12.46 -10.89
N ASN A 54 6.72 13.20 -11.34
CA ASN A 54 5.56 12.63 -12.00
C ASN A 54 5.94 12.02 -13.36
N ASP A 55 6.70 12.71 -14.18
CA ASP A 55 7.22 12.20 -15.46
C ASP A 55 8.02 10.92 -15.26
N PHE A 56 8.88 10.86 -14.22
CA PHE A 56 9.63 9.67 -13.88
C PHE A 56 8.71 8.51 -13.47
N LYS A 57 7.65 8.77 -12.70
CA LYS A 57 6.67 7.76 -12.28
C LYS A 57 5.92 7.20 -13.50
N GLU A 58 5.42 8.06 -14.39
CA GLU A 58 4.74 7.66 -15.64
C GLU A 58 5.67 6.81 -16.52
N TYR A 59 6.93 7.21 -16.65
CA TYR A 59 7.93 6.43 -17.37
C TYR A 59 8.12 5.03 -16.79
N VAL A 60 8.24 4.91 -15.46
CA VAL A 60 8.41 3.61 -14.80
C VAL A 60 7.15 2.74 -14.93
N GLU A 61 5.94 3.32 -14.86
CA GLU A 61 4.69 2.58 -15.11
C GLU A 61 4.64 2.02 -16.53
N LEU A 62 4.97 2.84 -17.53
CA LEU A 62 5.06 2.42 -18.92
C LEU A 62 6.09 1.29 -19.11
N TRP A 63 7.28 1.47 -18.53
CA TRP A 63 8.34 0.46 -18.58
C TRP A 63 7.90 -0.88 -17.97
N ILE A 64 7.19 -0.85 -16.84
CA ILE A 64 6.65 -2.07 -16.21
C ILE A 64 5.66 -2.75 -17.15
N HIS A 65 4.79 -2.00 -17.83
CA HIS A 65 3.86 -2.57 -18.82
C HIS A 65 4.59 -3.24 -19.99
N GLU A 66 5.64 -2.61 -20.50
CA GLU A 66 6.46 -3.16 -21.59
C GLU A 66 7.19 -4.45 -21.16
N VAL A 67 7.71 -4.53 -19.95
CA VAL A 67 8.38 -5.75 -19.42
C VAL A 67 7.37 -6.86 -19.13
N LYS A 68 6.14 -6.54 -18.72
CA LYS A 68 5.08 -7.54 -18.49
C LYS A 68 4.68 -8.30 -19.77
N LEU A 69 4.78 -7.68 -20.94
CA LEU A 69 4.45 -8.35 -22.21
C LEU A 69 5.34 -9.57 -22.50
N PRO A 70 6.70 -9.45 -22.59
CA PRO A 70 7.57 -10.60 -22.78
C PRO A 70 7.52 -11.59 -21.61
N LEU A 71 7.31 -11.10 -20.38
CA LEU A 71 7.16 -11.96 -19.22
C LEU A 71 5.91 -12.84 -19.31
N SER A 72 4.77 -12.29 -19.74
CA SER A 72 3.54 -13.03 -19.99
C SER A 72 3.73 -14.10 -21.09
N ALA A 73 4.48 -13.79 -22.14
CA ALA A 73 4.83 -14.75 -23.17
C ALA A 73 5.69 -15.90 -22.63
N LEU A 74 6.66 -15.60 -21.72
CA LEU A 74 7.46 -16.62 -21.05
C LEU A 74 6.60 -17.51 -20.13
N ILE A 75 5.65 -16.94 -19.37
CA ILE A 75 4.71 -17.69 -18.53
C ILE A 75 3.89 -18.66 -19.40
N LEU A 76 3.31 -18.19 -20.51
CA LEU A 76 2.56 -19.04 -21.44
C LEU A 76 3.44 -20.15 -22.05
N TYR A 77 4.68 -19.83 -22.41
CA TYR A 77 5.62 -20.81 -22.92
C TYR A 77 5.93 -21.92 -21.90
N THR A 78 6.08 -21.55 -20.63
CA THR A 78 6.33 -22.52 -19.55
C THR A 78 5.13 -23.42 -19.26
N HIS A 79 3.90 -22.93 -19.43
CA HIS A 79 2.69 -23.73 -19.28
C HIS A 79 2.54 -24.78 -20.41
N ASN A 80 2.98 -24.45 -21.61
CA ASN A 80 2.82 -25.32 -22.79
C ASN A 80 3.94 -26.35 -22.96
N LYS A 81 5.04 -26.24 -22.23
CA LYS A 81 6.16 -27.19 -22.25
C LYS A 81 6.48 -27.68 -20.84
N LYS A 82 7.02 -28.90 -20.74
CA LYS A 82 7.58 -29.43 -19.48
C LYS A 82 8.88 -28.67 -19.15
N VAL A 83 8.73 -27.46 -18.60
CA VAL A 83 9.84 -26.61 -18.17
C VAL A 83 10.15 -26.89 -16.70
N ASP A 84 11.40 -26.67 -16.31
CA ASP A 84 11.83 -26.81 -14.92
C ASP A 84 10.98 -25.92 -14.00
N LYS A 85 10.43 -26.53 -12.95
CA LYS A 85 9.63 -25.83 -11.92
C LYS A 85 10.37 -24.68 -11.26
N THR A 86 11.70 -24.73 -11.20
CA THR A 86 12.54 -23.65 -10.66
C THR A 86 12.45 -22.42 -11.54
N LEU A 87 12.52 -22.59 -12.87
CA LEU A 87 12.41 -21.45 -13.81
C LEU A 87 11.02 -20.81 -13.73
N VAL A 88 9.96 -21.60 -13.62
CA VAL A 88 8.58 -21.08 -13.47
C VAL A 88 8.47 -20.23 -12.20
N LYS A 89 9.04 -20.69 -11.08
CA LYS A 89 9.04 -19.94 -9.80
C LYS A 89 9.79 -18.62 -9.90
N GLU A 90 10.94 -18.58 -10.58
CA GLU A 90 11.70 -17.34 -10.73
C GLU A 90 10.98 -16.32 -11.65
N ILE A 91 10.33 -16.79 -12.71
CA ILE A 91 9.49 -15.95 -13.58
C ILE A 91 8.33 -15.33 -12.78
N GLN A 92 7.60 -16.14 -12.00
CA GLN A 92 6.52 -15.66 -11.12
C GLN A 92 7.03 -14.65 -10.08
N ARG A 93 8.25 -14.85 -9.58
CA ARG A 93 8.89 -13.93 -8.66
C ARG A 93 9.19 -12.56 -9.28
N ILE A 94 9.65 -12.55 -10.53
CA ILE A 94 9.86 -11.31 -11.29
C ILE A 94 8.53 -10.58 -11.48
N ASP A 95 7.46 -11.28 -11.88
CA ASP A 95 6.13 -10.68 -12.06
C ASP A 95 5.61 -10.04 -10.77
N ASN A 96 5.77 -10.73 -9.64
CA ASN A 96 5.41 -10.20 -8.32
C ASN A 96 6.20 -8.94 -7.94
N TYR A 97 7.49 -8.85 -8.31
CA TYR A 97 8.29 -7.65 -8.06
C TYR A 97 7.83 -6.47 -8.93
N LEU A 98 7.52 -6.71 -10.21
CA LEU A 98 6.96 -5.69 -11.10
C LEU A 98 5.61 -5.18 -10.57
N GLU A 99 4.75 -6.07 -10.10
CA GLU A 99 3.47 -5.72 -9.47
C GLU A 99 3.70 -4.85 -8.22
N GLN A 100 4.63 -5.22 -7.34
CA GLN A 100 4.98 -4.42 -6.16
C GLN A 100 5.48 -3.02 -6.52
N ILE A 101 6.35 -2.88 -7.54
CA ILE A 101 6.85 -1.57 -7.97
C ILE A 101 5.71 -0.72 -8.52
N LEU A 102 4.83 -1.30 -9.34
CA LEU A 102 3.66 -0.61 -9.89
C LEU A 102 2.75 -0.05 -8.77
N TYR A 103 2.37 -0.91 -7.80
CA TYR A 103 1.55 -0.46 -6.68
C TYR A 103 2.27 0.49 -5.74
N TYR A 104 3.59 0.38 -5.59
CA TYR A 104 4.38 1.36 -4.86
C TYR A 104 4.27 2.75 -5.50
N ILE A 105 4.52 2.87 -6.82
CA ILE A 105 4.42 4.13 -7.54
C ILE A 105 3.01 4.72 -7.42
N ARG A 106 1.98 3.91 -7.60
CA ARG A 106 0.58 4.32 -7.43
C ARG A 106 0.24 4.72 -6.00
N SER A 107 0.84 4.07 -5.00
CA SER A 107 0.64 4.42 -3.59
C SER A 107 1.28 5.76 -3.20
N GLU A 108 2.30 6.20 -3.90
CA GLU A 108 2.98 7.50 -3.68
C GLU A 108 2.37 8.64 -4.51
N ASN A 109 1.61 8.32 -5.56
CA ASN A 109 1.04 9.33 -6.46
C ASN A 109 -0.31 9.82 -5.92
N THR A 110 -0.47 11.15 -5.76
CA THR A 110 -1.72 11.76 -5.26
C THR A 110 -2.82 11.83 -6.32
N GLU A 111 -2.47 11.72 -7.60
CA GLU A 111 -3.36 11.93 -8.76
C GLU A 111 -3.83 10.62 -9.40
N VAL A 112 -3.49 9.44 -8.84
CA VAL A 112 -3.90 8.16 -9.43
C VAL A 112 -5.39 7.91 -9.19
N ASP A 113 -6.13 7.77 -10.27
CA ASP A 113 -7.54 7.39 -10.29
C ASP A 113 -7.73 5.98 -9.72
N TYR A 114 -8.21 5.90 -8.48
CA TYR A 114 -8.79 4.68 -7.93
C TYR A 114 -10.31 4.73 -8.09
N ILE A 115 -10.89 3.59 -8.45
CA ILE A 115 -12.33 3.51 -8.71
C ILE A 115 -13.03 2.94 -7.47
N ILE A 116 -13.57 3.83 -6.64
CA ILE A 116 -14.35 3.43 -5.46
C ILE A 116 -15.71 2.90 -5.91
N LYS A 117 -15.99 1.65 -5.55
CA LYS A 117 -17.28 1.00 -5.76
C LYS A 117 -17.60 0.02 -4.65
N LYS A 118 -18.86 -0.46 -4.59
CA LYS A 118 -19.24 -1.57 -3.71
C LYS A 118 -18.57 -2.84 -4.21
N VAL A 119 -17.72 -3.41 -3.37
CA VAL A 119 -16.93 -4.62 -3.65
C VAL A 119 -17.36 -5.73 -2.69
N ASP A 120 -17.69 -6.89 -3.23
CA ASP A 120 -17.97 -8.10 -2.45
C ASP A 120 -16.67 -8.71 -1.95
N LEU A 121 -16.48 -8.73 -0.62
CA LEU A 121 -15.28 -9.26 0.03
C LEU A 121 -15.05 -10.74 -0.31
N ASN A 122 -16.11 -11.55 -0.35
CA ASN A 122 -15.98 -12.97 -0.68
C ASN A 122 -15.44 -13.21 -2.09
N LYS A 123 -15.83 -12.33 -3.04
CA LYS A 123 -15.31 -12.41 -4.40
C LYS A 123 -13.80 -12.13 -4.42
N VAL A 124 -13.34 -11.06 -3.77
CA VAL A 124 -11.92 -10.72 -3.73
C VAL A 124 -11.10 -11.81 -3.03
N ILE A 125 -11.57 -12.28 -1.86
CA ILE A 125 -10.91 -13.35 -1.11
C ILE A 125 -10.75 -14.60 -1.99
N ARG A 126 -11.83 -15.03 -2.65
CA ARG A 126 -11.81 -16.20 -3.54
C ARG A 126 -10.82 -16.03 -4.68
N ASP A 127 -10.80 -14.86 -5.34
CA ASP A 127 -9.93 -14.61 -6.49
C ASP A 127 -8.46 -14.62 -6.06
N VAL A 128 -8.13 -14.06 -4.88
CA VAL A 128 -6.77 -14.12 -4.30
C VAL A 128 -6.38 -15.56 -3.93
N LEU A 129 -7.28 -16.33 -3.32
CA LEU A 129 -7.01 -17.72 -2.97
C LEU A 129 -6.80 -18.60 -4.21
N LEU A 130 -7.58 -18.38 -5.27
CA LEU A 130 -7.41 -19.07 -6.55
C LEU A 130 -6.07 -18.72 -7.20
N LYS A 131 -5.66 -17.46 -7.18
CA LYS A 131 -4.34 -17.00 -7.68
C LYS A 131 -3.17 -17.70 -6.97
N ASN A 132 -3.32 -18.01 -5.68
CA ASN A 132 -2.28 -18.66 -4.86
C ASN A 132 -2.46 -20.17 -4.68
N LYS A 133 -3.46 -20.79 -5.32
CA LYS A 133 -3.88 -22.17 -5.07
C LYS A 133 -2.73 -23.18 -5.13
N ASP A 134 -1.91 -23.11 -6.18
CA ASP A 134 -0.85 -24.09 -6.40
C ASP A 134 0.23 -24.01 -5.31
N ILE A 135 0.57 -22.79 -4.87
CA ILE A 135 1.54 -22.57 -3.78
C ILE A 135 0.98 -23.04 -2.44
N LEU A 136 -0.30 -22.75 -2.17
CA LEU A 136 -0.98 -23.18 -0.93
C LEU A 136 -0.99 -24.70 -0.84
N LEU A 137 -1.36 -25.41 -1.91
CA LEU A 137 -1.37 -26.87 -1.98
C LEU A 137 0.05 -27.45 -1.87
N GLU A 138 1.02 -26.91 -2.61
CA GLU A 138 2.42 -27.37 -2.57
C GLU A 138 3.02 -27.27 -1.16
N ARG A 139 2.64 -26.24 -0.40
CA ARG A 139 3.14 -26.00 0.97
C ARG A 139 2.31 -26.66 2.07
N GLY A 140 1.20 -27.30 1.72
CA GLY A 140 0.29 -27.93 2.68
C GLY A 140 -0.30 -26.91 3.66
N ILE A 141 -0.78 -25.77 3.15
CA ILE A 141 -1.40 -24.73 3.97
C ILE A 141 -2.91 -24.86 3.92
N ASP A 142 -3.53 -25.12 5.06
CA ASP A 142 -4.97 -25.19 5.19
C ASP A 142 -5.60 -23.80 5.24
N ILE A 143 -6.65 -23.59 4.45
CA ILE A 143 -7.40 -22.35 4.43
C ILE A 143 -8.76 -22.57 5.08
N VAL A 144 -9.06 -21.78 6.11
CA VAL A 144 -10.39 -21.71 6.71
C VAL A 144 -10.97 -20.34 6.44
N SER A 145 -12.05 -20.27 5.68
CA SER A 145 -12.71 -18.99 5.37
C SER A 145 -14.12 -19.00 5.97
N ASP A 146 -14.36 -18.06 6.89
CA ASP A 146 -15.67 -17.76 7.47
C ASP A 146 -15.97 -16.27 7.21
N ALA A 147 -16.20 -15.96 5.94
CA ALA A 147 -16.47 -14.60 5.52
C ALA A 147 -17.98 -14.45 5.25
N GLN A 148 -18.64 -13.58 6.01
CA GLN A 148 -20.01 -13.18 5.72
C GLN A 148 -20.09 -12.49 4.36
N LYS A 149 -21.28 -12.54 3.71
CA LYS A 149 -21.50 -11.80 2.46
C LYS A 149 -21.59 -10.30 2.74
N LEU A 150 -20.45 -9.63 2.76
CA LEU A 150 -20.30 -8.23 3.07
C LEU A 150 -19.74 -7.47 1.87
N GLN A 151 -20.25 -6.26 1.67
CA GLN A 151 -19.75 -5.36 0.63
C GLN A 151 -19.11 -4.14 1.29
N VAL A 152 -17.96 -3.72 0.80
CA VAL A 152 -17.23 -2.53 1.24
C VAL A 152 -17.04 -1.56 0.09
N LEU A 153 -16.92 -0.27 0.41
CA LEU A 153 -16.61 0.76 -0.57
C LEU A 153 -15.09 0.88 -0.70
N THR A 154 -14.56 0.43 -1.84
CA THR A 154 -13.11 0.40 -2.08
C THR A 154 -12.81 0.19 -3.56
N ASP A 155 -11.54 0.27 -3.95
CA ASP A 155 -11.08 -0.20 -5.24
C ASP A 155 -10.81 -1.71 -5.20
N TYR A 156 -11.42 -2.45 -6.14
CA TYR A 156 -11.30 -3.91 -6.24
C TYR A 156 -9.84 -4.38 -6.43
N LYS A 157 -9.12 -3.75 -7.37
CA LYS A 157 -7.75 -4.17 -7.72
C LYS A 157 -6.76 -3.87 -6.59
N TRP A 158 -6.95 -2.72 -5.93
CA TRP A 158 -6.13 -2.34 -4.79
C TRP A 158 -6.38 -3.25 -3.59
N LEU A 159 -7.65 -3.59 -3.32
CA LEU A 159 -7.99 -4.54 -2.25
C LEU A 159 -7.46 -5.94 -2.56
N GLU A 160 -7.60 -6.42 -3.79
CA GLU A 160 -7.03 -7.70 -4.23
C GLU A 160 -5.52 -7.75 -3.99
N PHE A 161 -4.79 -6.72 -4.39
CA PHE A 161 -3.35 -6.60 -4.14
C PHE A 161 -3.02 -6.61 -2.65
N MET A 162 -3.74 -5.82 -1.83
CA MET A 162 -3.50 -5.74 -0.37
C MET A 162 -3.69 -7.08 0.31
N ILE A 163 -4.79 -7.79 0.02
CA ILE A 163 -5.04 -9.13 0.56
C ILE A 163 -3.98 -10.12 0.08
N ASN A 164 -3.61 -10.07 -1.21
CA ASN A 164 -2.58 -10.92 -1.77
C ASN A 164 -1.21 -10.72 -1.09
N GLN A 165 -0.83 -9.48 -0.76
CA GLN A 165 0.41 -9.19 -0.02
C GLN A 165 0.40 -9.79 1.39
N VAL A 166 -0.73 -9.71 2.11
CA VAL A 166 -0.87 -10.30 3.45
C VAL A 166 -0.79 -11.83 3.37
N ILE A 167 -1.54 -12.49 2.47
CA ILE A 167 -1.50 -13.95 2.27
C ILE A 167 -0.11 -14.41 1.84
N SER A 168 0.56 -13.68 0.94
CA SER A 168 1.92 -13.98 0.51
C SER A 168 2.92 -13.91 1.68
N ASN A 169 2.76 -12.93 2.58
CA ASN A 169 3.55 -12.84 3.80
C ASN A 169 3.27 -14.03 4.73
N SER A 170 2.01 -14.38 4.97
CA SER A 170 1.64 -15.56 5.77
C SER A 170 2.29 -16.83 5.22
N MET A 171 2.17 -17.09 3.90
CA MET A 171 2.82 -18.22 3.26
C MET A 171 4.35 -18.21 3.42
N LYS A 172 4.96 -17.03 3.39
CA LYS A 172 6.41 -16.85 3.46
C LYS A 172 6.97 -17.17 4.84
N TYR A 173 6.25 -16.81 5.90
CA TYR A 173 6.70 -16.93 7.29
C TYR A 173 6.17 -18.18 8.02
N MET A 174 5.64 -19.16 7.26
CA MET A 174 5.20 -20.47 7.79
C MET A 174 6.11 -21.64 7.39
N ARG A 175 7.38 -21.43 7.01
CA ARG A 175 8.20 -22.50 6.38
C ARG A 175 8.38 -23.74 7.23
N ASP A 176 8.67 -23.57 8.52
CA ASP A 176 9.08 -24.66 9.41
C ASP A 176 8.00 -25.04 10.44
N ILE A 177 6.72 -24.77 10.10
CA ILE A 177 5.59 -24.99 10.99
C ILE A 177 4.83 -26.23 10.58
N GLN A 178 4.43 -27.06 11.55
CA GLN A 178 3.49 -28.16 11.35
C GLN A 178 2.06 -27.61 11.36
N ASN A 179 1.15 -28.25 10.59
CA ASN A 179 -0.27 -27.86 10.51
C ASN A 179 -0.46 -26.38 10.16
N LYS A 180 0.14 -25.97 9.05
CA LYS A 180 0.06 -24.59 8.55
C LYS A 180 -1.38 -24.22 8.26
N LYS A 181 -1.84 -23.10 8.80
CA LYS A 181 -3.22 -22.65 8.67
C LYS A 181 -3.32 -21.14 8.49
N ILE A 182 -4.16 -20.72 7.55
CA ILE A 182 -4.60 -19.33 7.40
C ILE A 182 -6.11 -19.29 7.60
N GLU A 183 -6.57 -18.48 8.55
CA GLU A 183 -7.99 -18.21 8.78
C GLU A 183 -8.34 -16.82 8.24
N ILE A 184 -9.44 -16.73 7.49
CA ILE A 184 -9.94 -15.49 6.93
C ILE A 184 -11.36 -15.30 7.42
N LYS A 185 -11.61 -14.20 8.13
CA LYS A 185 -12.92 -13.85 8.65
C LYS A 185 -13.33 -12.46 8.16
N ALA A 186 -14.59 -12.32 7.78
CA ALA A 186 -15.19 -11.02 7.49
C ALA A 186 -16.49 -10.88 8.27
N TYR A 187 -16.60 -9.82 9.08
CA TYR A 187 -17.73 -9.59 9.97
C TYR A 187 -18.01 -8.10 10.16
N LYS A 188 -19.23 -7.79 10.60
CA LYS A 188 -19.60 -6.43 11.01
C LYS A 188 -19.22 -6.18 12.46
N GLN A 189 -18.64 -5.01 12.71
CA GLN A 189 -18.33 -4.53 14.05
C GLN A 189 -18.82 -3.09 14.20
N GLU A 190 -19.89 -2.88 14.95
CA GLU A 190 -20.55 -1.55 15.10
C GLU A 190 -20.82 -0.89 13.74
N ASN A 191 -20.13 0.21 13.42
CA ASN A 191 -20.27 0.98 12.19
C ASN A 191 -19.17 0.66 11.15
N SER A 192 -18.50 -0.48 11.29
CA SER A 192 -17.41 -0.88 10.39
C SER A 192 -17.54 -2.33 9.95
N ILE A 193 -16.90 -2.66 8.84
CA ILE A 193 -16.69 -4.02 8.38
C ILE A 193 -15.23 -4.35 8.60
N VAL A 194 -14.97 -5.51 9.19
CA VAL A 194 -13.61 -5.99 9.46
C VAL A 194 -13.33 -7.21 8.61
N LEU A 195 -12.22 -7.19 7.87
CA LEU A 195 -11.61 -8.35 7.25
C LEU A 195 -10.36 -8.72 8.03
N GLU A 196 -10.37 -9.87 8.66
CA GLU A 196 -9.28 -10.42 9.48
C GLU A 196 -8.61 -11.58 8.76
N ILE A 197 -7.29 -11.55 8.67
CA ILE A 197 -6.46 -12.64 8.15
C ILE A 197 -5.50 -13.03 9.27
N LEU A 198 -5.61 -14.27 9.73
CA LEU A 198 -4.84 -14.85 10.82
C LEU A 198 -4.02 -16.02 10.29
N ASP A 199 -2.73 -16.00 10.52
CA ASP A 199 -1.85 -17.15 10.26
C ASP A 199 -1.21 -17.67 11.55
N ASN A 200 -0.94 -18.97 11.61
CA ASN A 200 -0.20 -19.61 12.70
C ASN A 200 1.30 -19.68 12.41
N GLY A 201 1.85 -18.65 11.77
CA GLY A 201 3.25 -18.52 11.39
C GLY A 201 4.20 -18.30 12.58
N MET A 202 5.44 -17.93 12.24
CA MET A 202 6.48 -17.70 13.27
C MET A 202 6.22 -16.45 14.13
N GLY A 203 5.20 -15.66 13.83
CA GLY A 203 4.89 -14.42 14.53
C GLY A 203 5.92 -13.31 14.31
N ILE A 204 5.67 -12.15 14.91
CA ILE A 204 6.50 -10.95 14.81
C ILE A 204 6.93 -10.54 16.22
N PRO A 205 8.23 -10.29 16.46
CA PRO A 205 8.69 -9.77 17.74
C PRO A 205 8.02 -8.42 18.09
N GLU A 206 7.67 -8.22 19.34
CA GLU A 206 7.00 -7.00 19.83
C GLU A 206 7.77 -5.72 19.45
N CYS A 207 9.10 -5.76 19.53
CA CYS A 207 9.97 -4.64 19.14
C CYS A 207 9.92 -4.31 17.63
N ASP A 208 9.44 -5.23 16.80
CA ASP A 208 9.30 -5.07 15.35
C ASP A 208 7.88 -4.62 14.94
N ILE A 209 6.82 -4.89 15.73
CA ILE A 209 5.41 -4.63 15.39
C ILE A 209 5.19 -3.17 15.00
N GLY A 210 5.71 -2.21 15.77
CA GLY A 210 5.56 -0.78 15.47
C GLY A 210 6.26 -0.32 14.18
N ARG A 211 7.10 -1.17 13.57
CA ARG A 211 7.93 -0.85 12.41
C ARG A 211 7.59 -1.64 11.15
N VAL A 212 6.69 -2.64 11.22
CA VAL A 212 6.38 -3.52 10.08
C VAL A 212 5.83 -2.80 8.87
N PHE A 213 5.25 -1.61 9.08
CA PHE A 213 4.75 -0.73 8.02
C PHE A 213 5.77 0.29 7.52
N ASN A 214 6.99 0.31 8.05
CA ASN A 214 8.03 1.21 7.59
C ASN A 214 8.64 0.72 6.27
N LYS A 215 8.97 1.65 5.39
CA LYS A 215 9.59 1.38 4.09
C LYS A 215 10.89 0.58 4.26
N THR A 216 11.04 -0.51 3.48
CA THR A 216 12.21 -1.41 3.47
C THR A 216 12.49 -2.14 4.78
N PHE A 217 11.57 -2.10 5.76
CA PHE A 217 11.75 -2.80 7.01
C PHE A 217 11.48 -4.30 6.85
N THR A 218 12.45 -5.13 7.18
CA THR A 218 12.36 -6.59 7.06
C THR A 218 12.33 -7.33 8.40
N GLY A 219 12.61 -6.65 9.50
CA GLY A 219 12.68 -7.22 10.85
C GLY A 219 13.70 -8.37 10.98
N GLN A 220 13.72 -9.02 12.13
CA GLN A 220 14.60 -10.17 12.37
C GLN A 220 14.23 -11.37 11.50
N ASN A 221 12.94 -11.63 11.32
CA ASN A 221 12.44 -12.77 10.54
C ASN A 221 12.68 -12.58 9.04
N GLY A 222 12.51 -11.37 8.53
CA GLY A 222 12.69 -11.08 7.12
C GLY A 222 14.14 -11.20 6.64
N ARG A 223 15.11 -10.95 7.50
CA ARG A 223 16.56 -11.15 7.18
C ARG A 223 16.93 -12.61 6.97
N LYS A 224 16.19 -13.54 7.60
CA LYS A 224 16.38 -14.99 7.48
C LYS A 224 15.70 -15.59 6.23
N VAL A 225 14.76 -14.85 5.62
CA VAL A 225 13.98 -15.35 4.49
C VAL A 225 14.39 -14.64 3.19
N PRO A 226 14.99 -15.37 2.21
CA PRO A 226 15.39 -14.79 0.94
C PRO A 226 14.23 -14.09 0.20
N GLY A 227 14.52 -12.96 -0.42
CA GLY A 227 13.54 -12.20 -1.20
C GLY A 227 12.57 -11.35 -0.36
N SER A 228 12.94 -11.01 0.88
CA SER A 228 12.20 -10.05 1.70
C SER A 228 12.62 -8.63 1.34
N THR A 229 11.76 -7.88 0.64
CA THR A 229 12.02 -6.49 0.22
C THR A 229 11.67 -5.46 1.30
N GLY A 230 10.83 -5.84 2.28
CA GLY A 230 10.27 -4.90 3.27
C GLY A 230 9.30 -3.88 2.67
N MET A 231 8.87 -4.07 1.42
CA MET A 231 7.97 -3.13 0.72
C MET A 231 6.49 -3.52 0.82
N GLY A 232 6.17 -4.83 0.94
CA GLY A 232 4.80 -5.31 0.84
C GLY A 232 3.83 -4.66 1.83
N LEU A 233 4.10 -4.75 3.15
CA LEU A 233 3.22 -4.14 4.17
C LEU A 233 3.26 -2.61 4.17
N TYR A 234 4.38 -2.00 3.78
CA TYR A 234 4.46 -0.56 3.57
C TYR A 234 3.47 -0.09 2.49
N ILE A 235 3.48 -0.75 1.32
CA ILE A 235 2.54 -0.43 0.23
C ILE A 235 1.10 -0.65 0.70
N VAL A 236 0.80 -1.77 1.37
CA VAL A 236 -0.54 -2.05 1.93
C VAL A 236 -0.99 -0.91 2.85
N SER A 237 -0.13 -0.45 3.77
CA SER A 237 -0.43 0.66 4.68
C SER A 237 -0.74 1.95 3.93
N ASN A 238 0.05 2.30 2.91
CA ASN A 238 -0.18 3.50 2.11
C ASN A 238 -1.48 3.43 1.32
N LEU A 239 -1.79 2.28 0.69
CA LEU A 239 -3.04 2.07 -0.03
C LEU A 239 -4.25 2.15 0.90
N CYS A 240 -4.18 1.53 2.10
CA CYS A 240 -5.24 1.65 3.11
C CYS A 240 -5.50 3.11 3.47
N LYS A 241 -4.45 3.88 3.76
CA LYS A 241 -4.56 5.32 4.10
C LYS A 241 -5.24 6.11 2.97
N LYS A 242 -4.84 5.87 1.71
CA LYS A 242 -5.44 6.55 0.54
C LYS A 242 -6.91 6.22 0.33
N LEU A 243 -7.30 4.98 0.60
CA LEU A 243 -8.69 4.53 0.49
C LEU A 243 -9.53 4.86 1.74
N GLY A 244 -8.94 5.53 2.74
CA GLY A 244 -9.63 5.84 4.00
C GLY A 244 -9.89 4.62 4.89
N HIS A 245 -9.14 3.53 4.69
CA HIS A 245 -9.25 2.31 5.49
C HIS A 245 -8.21 2.29 6.61
N LYS A 246 -8.53 1.61 7.72
CA LYS A 246 -7.56 1.37 8.79
C LYS A 246 -6.94 -0.02 8.63
N LEU A 247 -5.67 -0.12 8.99
CA LEU A 247 -4.90 -1.36 8.97
C LEU A 247 -4.30 -1.58 10.34
N GLU A 248 -4.56 -2.75 10.91
CA GLU A 248 -4.02 -3.17 12.20
C GLU A 248 -3.26 -4.48 12.06
N ILE A 249 -2.24 -4.64 12.88
CA ILE A 249 -1.48 -5.89 13.00
C ILE A 249 -1.29 -6.24 14.48
N GLU A 250 -1.50 -7.51 14.77
CA GLU A 250 -1.32 -8.11 16.09
C GLU A 250 -0.55 -9.41 15.90
N SER A 251 0.42 -9.70 16.73
CA SER A 251 1.21 -10.91 16.58
C SER A 251 1.84 -11.34 17.88
N GLU A 252 2.03 -12.66 18.02
CA GLU A 252 2.79 -13.28 19.11
C GLU A 252 3.80 -14.26 18.54
N VAL A 253 5.07 -14.10 18.95
CA VAL A 253 6.18 -14.93 18.44
C VAL A 253 5.91 -16.42 18.67
N GLY A 254 6.04 -17.20 17.60
CA GLY A 254 5.84 -18.65 17.61
C GLY A 254 4.37 -19.09 17.67
N LYS A 255 3.42 -18.15 17.63
CA LYS A 255 2.00 -18.50 17.70
C LYS A 255 1.20 -18.05 16.50
N TYR A 256 1.20 -16.73 16.21
CA TYR A 256 0.37 -16.19 15.12
C TYR A 256 0.79 -14.81 14.65
N THR A 257 0.33 -14.46 13.45
CA THR A 257 0.21 -13.09 12.97
C THR A 257 -1.22 -12.84 12.49
N LYS A 258 -1.80 -11.73 12.90
CA LYS A 258 -3.16 -11.30 12.58
C LYS A 258 -3.12 -9.92 11.94
N VAL A 259 -3.69 -9.78 10.76
CA VAL A 259 -3.85 -8.51 10.04
C VAL A 259 -5.33 -8.22 9.88
N ARG A 260 -5.76 -7.00 10.25
CA ARG A 260 -7.13 -6.53 10.10
C ARG A 260 -7.20 -5.33 9.18
N PHE A 261 -8.07 -5.42 8.19
CA PHE A 261 -8.53 -4.30 7.39
C PHE A 261 -9.88 -3.85 7.94
N ILE A 262 -10.00 -2.57 8.29
CA ILE A 262 -11.22 -2.00 8.86
C ILE A 262 -11.77 -0.97 7.88
N PHE A 263 -12.98 -1.21 7.40
CA PHE A 263 -13.70 -0.40 6.43
C PHE A 263 -14.82 0.34 7.16
N ASP A 264 -14.71 1.66 7.30
CA ASP A 264 -15.76 2.48 7.92
C ASP A 264 -16.98 2.63 6.99
N ASP A 265 -18.16 2.29 7.49
CA ASP A 265 -19.40 2.21 6.69
C ASP A 265 -19.95 3.61 6.29
N ASN A 266 -19.45 4.73 6.90
CA ASN A 266 -20.12 6.03 6.83
C ASN A 266 -19.27 7.27 6.49
N LEU A 267 -17.95 7.25 6.50
CA LEU A 267 -17.21 8.52 6.48
C LEU A 267 -16.89 9.07 5.08
N PHE A 268 -16.63 8.24 4.09
CA PHE A 268 -16.18 8.73 2.77
C PHE A 268 -17.32 9.19 1.84
N TYR A 269 -18.54 8.65 2.01
CA TYR A 269 -19.66 8.98 1.10
C TYR A 269 -20.37 10.30 1.43
N ASN A 270 -20.33 10.73 2.68
CA ASN A 270 -20.97 12.00 3.08
C ASN A 270 -20.12 13.22 2.68
N GLU A 271 -18.80 13.10 2.58
CA GLU A 271 -17.94 14.20 2.14
C GLU A 271 -17.96 14.41 0.63
N VAL A 272 -18.08 13.35 -0.16
CA VAL A 272 -18.14 13.44 -1.63
C VAL A 272 -19.51 13.94 -2.10
N ARG A 273 -20.59 13.54 -1.41
CA ARG A 273 -21.98 13.96 -1.75
C ARG A 273 -22.28 15.39 -1.33
N ASN A 274 -21.54 15.98 -0.41
CA ASN A 274 -21.68 17.38 0.02
C ASN A 274 -20.84 18.36 -0.81
N LYS A 275 -20.10 17.87 -1.84
CA LYS A 275 -19.30 18.68 -2.77
C LYS A 275 -19.86 18.72 -4.20
N GLU A 276 -20.98 18.02 -4.45
CA GLU A 276 -21.86 18.19 -5.64
C GLU A 276 -23.07 19.07 -5.30
#